data_c28dcb0d7ee4153d216aaa848b86c4de
#
_entry.id   c28dcb0d7ee4153d216aaa848b86c4de
#
_cell.length_a   1.000
_cell.length_b   1.000
_cell.length_c   1.000
_cell.angle_alpha   90.00
_cell.angle_beta   90.00
_cell.angle_gamma   90.00
#
_symmetry.space_group_name_H-M   'P 1'
#
loop_
_entity.id
_entity.type
_entity.pdbx_description
1 polymer ?
#
loop_
_entity_poly.entity_id
_entity_poly.type
_entity_poly.pdbx_seq_one_letter_code
_entity_poly.pdbx_strand_id
1 'polypeptide(L)'
;MTDDTARAGLTRRTAMGGMLGTAALAAAAPGMAHDPARKPNFLFIMADDMGYADLSCYGRQEYQTPAIDRLARQGIRFTHAYANSAVCTATRVGLITGRYQYRLPVGLEEPLGTRDVGLPPSHPTIASLLRAQGYHTALFGKWHMGSLPDFGPLKSGYDEFWGNRGGGVDYFTHKIGGQDDLWDGETKIHEVGYYTELLADRAIEHLERRAAAGQPFFVSMHFTAPHWPWEGPDDQEESARLDKKEGLAIDHFDGGDMETYAGMVTELDRQVGRMLARLAELGLDQDTVVVFTSDNGGERFSNTWPFTGKKTELLEGGLRIPAIVRWPGLTMPASESTVPIMSMDWLPTFLAAAGGAPDPAYPSDGVDIRAALTGHDLPERPLFWRFKNKDQKAHRRGKWKYLSINGNEFLFDVVADPLERGNRKDREPQRFADMKAAFAAWNATMLSNPNAPSYGFTPDKLADHFGIDS
;
A
#
# COMPACT_ATOMS: atom_id res chain seq x y z
N MET A 1 42.80 61.26 -33.86
CA MET A 1 43.49 60.83 -35.06
C MET A 1 42.79 59.56 -35.44
N THR A 2 41.72 59.66 -36.27
CA THR A 2 41.70 59.53 -37.72
C THR A 2 41.94 58.07 -38.11
N ASP A 3 41.18 57.35 -38.83
CA ASP A 3 40.17 57.59 -39.87
C ASP A 3 39.81 56.14 -40.33
N ASP A 4 38.65 55.77 -40.47
CA ASP A 4 37.70 55.82 -41.62
C ASP A 4 37.98 54.85 -42.76
N THR A 5 36.88 54.42 -43.31
CA THR A 5 36.56 53.82 -44.62
C THR A 5 36.58 52.29 -44.73
N ALA A 6 35.52 51.72 -44.99
CA ALA A 6 34.40 51.72 -45.94
C ALA A 6 34.48 50.58 -46.95
N ARG A 7 33.30 49.88 -47.07
CA ARG A 7 32.66 49.30 -48.25
C ARG A 7 33.32 48.16 -49.06
N ALA A 8 32.55 47.10 -49.14
CA ALA A 8 31.82 46.56 -50.33
C ALA A 8 31.44 45.13 -50.05
N GLY A 9 30.32 44.72 -50.09
CA GLY A 9 29.22 44.39 -50.93
C GLY A 9 29.53 43.31 -52.00
N LEU A 10 29.04 42.09 -51.74
CA LEU A 10 28.76 41.13 -52.84
C LEU A 10 27.71 40.10 -52.40
N THR A 11 26.57 40.20 -53.01
CA THR A 11 25.47 39.23 -53.04
C THR A 11 25.86 37.95 -53.74
N ARG A 12 25.53 36.79 -53.17
CA ARG A 12 25.27 35.58 -53.97
C ARG A 12 24.07 34.82 -53.37
N ARG A 13 23.00 34.82 -54.12
CA ARG A 13 21.89 33.88 -54.02
C ARG A 13 22.42 32.49 -54.32
N THR A 14 22.06 31.47 -53.48
CA THR A 14 22.06 30.09 -53.93
C THR A 14 20.94 29.34 -53.19
N ALA A 15 19.97 29.00 -53.98
CA ALA A 15 19.08 27.84 -53.99
C ALA A 15 18.65 27.16 -52.69
N MET A 16 17.35 27.28 -52.46
CA MET A 16 16.49 26.42 -51.65
C MET A 16 16.59 24.97 -52.15
N GLY A 17 17.03 24.06 -51.25
CA GLY A 17 16.76 22.63 -51.35
C GLY A 17 15.83 22.27 -50.18
N GLY A 18 14.54 22.17 -50.45
CA GLY A 18 13.57 21.72 -49.45
C GLY A 18 13.66 20.26 -49.24
N MET A 19 13.99 19.82 -47.97
CA MET A 19 13.66 18.51 -47.47
C MET A 19 12.40 18.63 -46.66
N LEU A 20 11.28 18.24 -47.21
CA LEU A 20 10.03 17.96 -46.51
C LEU A 20 10.24 16.68 -45.69
N GLY A 21 10.59 16.87 -44.44
CA GLY A 21 10.50 15.82 -43.42
C GLY A 21 9.03 15.60 -43.11
N THR A 22 8.44 14.52 -43.61
CA THR A 22 7.13 14.03 -43.15
C THR A 22 7.25 13.56 -41.71
N ALA A 23 6.87 14.46 -40.78
CA ALA A 23 6.56 14.04 -39.42
C ALA A 23 5.28 13.20 -39.47
N ALA A 24 5.45 11.87 -39.36
CA ALA A 24 4.34 10.98 -39.11
C ALA A 24 3.77 11.33 -37.73
N LEU A 25 2.69 12.08 -37.66
CA LEU A 25 1.83 12.11 -36.50
C LEU A 25 1.28 10.71 -36.33
N ALA A 26 1.81 9.96 -35.36
CA ALA A 26 1.12 8.79 -34.82
C ALA A 26 -0.22 9.28 -34.28
N ALA A 27 -1.30 9.05 -35.01
CA ALA A 27 -2.64 9.24 -34.52
C ALA A 27 -2.81 8.30 -33.32
N ALA A 28 -2.85 8.87 -32.12
CA ALA A 28 -3.33 8.14 -30.95
C ALA A 28 -4.74 7.65 -31.30
N ALA A 29 -4.95 6.34 -31.25
CA ALA A 29 -6.26 5.76 -31.37
C ALA A 29 -7.17 6.46 -30.33
N PRO A 30 -8.41 6.87 -30.68
CA PRO A 30 -9.31 7.45 -29.70
C PRO A 30 -9.52 6.41 -28.60
N GLY A 31 -9.03 6.73 -27.40
CA GLY A 31 -9.33 5.95 -26.21
C GLY A 31 -10.84 5.79 -26.11
N MET A 32 -11.34 4.57 -26.00
CA MET A 32 -12.77 4.36 -25.81
C MET A 32 -13.17 5.07 -24.51
N ALA A 33 -14.13 5.98 -24.60
CA ALA A 33 -14.63 6.70 -23.44
C ALA A 33 -15.24 5.67 -22.46
N HIS A 34 -14.99 5.88 -21.15
CA HIS A 34 -15.60 5.07 -20.08
C HIS A 34 -17.11 4.95 -20.30
N ASP A 35 -17.62 3.75 -20.38
CA ASP A 35 -19.06 3.46 -20.37
C ASP A 35 -19.57 3.41 -18.93
N PRO A 36 -20.35 4.39 -18.46
CA PRO A 36 -20.83 4.44 -17.08
C PRO A 36 -21.79 3.28 -16.73
N ALA A 37 -22.28 2.53 -17.71
CA ALA A 37 -23.07 1.32 -17.48
C ALA A 37 -22.22 0.07 -17.23
N ARG A 38 -20.93 0.11 -17.52
CA ARG A 38 -20.01 -1.02 -17.35
C ARG A 38 -19.44 -1.03 -15.93
N LYS A 39 -19.43 -2.20 -15.29
CA LYS A 39 -18.75 -2.40 -14.00
C LYS A 39 -17.25 -2.16 -14.18
N PRO A 40 -16.62 -1.31 -13.35
CA PRO A 40 -15.17 -1.06 -13.47
C PRO A 40 -14.37 -2.29 -13.06
N ASN A 41 -13.22 -2.50 -13.66
CA ASN A 41 -12.19 -3.38 -13.12
C ASN A 41 -11.48 -2.71 -11.95
N PHE A 42 -10.87 -3.51 -11.07
CA PHE A 42 -10.07 -3.01 -9.96
C PHE A 42 -8.67 -3.62 -9.98
N LEU A 43 -7.65 -2.77 -9.99
CA LEU A 43 -6.26 -3.12 -9.77
C LEU A 43 -5.81 -2.42 -8.48
N PHE A 44 -5.78 -3.16 -7.39
CA PHE A 44 -5.35 -2.69 -6.07
C PHE A 44 -3.91 -3.11 -5.82
N ILE A 45 -3.00 -2.14 -5.75
CA ILE A 45 -1.55 -2.36 -5.59
C ILE A 45 -1.14 -1.89 -4.21
N MET A 46 -0.55 -2.79 -3.43
CA MET A 46 -0.09 -2.54 -2.07
C MET A 46 1.38 -2.92 -1.92
N ALA A 47 2.20 -1.96 -1.49
CA ALA A 47 3.55 -2.20 -1.00
C ALA A 47 3.52 -2.67 0.45
N ASP A 48 4.62 -3.27 0.93
CA ASP A 48 4.79 -3.76 2.30
C ASP A 48 5.89 -2.94 2.99
N ASP A 49 5.58 -2.34 4.15
CA ASP A 49 6.50 -1.49 4.91
C ASP A 49 6.98 -0.23 4.19
N MET A 50 6.22 0.30 3.26
CA MET A 50 6.54 1.56 2.58
C MET A 50 6.07 2.75 3.41
N GLY A 51 6.99 3.65 3.78
CA GLY A 51 6.69 4.87 4.50
C GLY A 51 5.97 5.91 3.65
N TYR A 52 5.38 6.88 4.34
CA TYR A 52 4.60 7.95 3.71
C TYR A 52 5.39 8.71 2.63
N ALA A 53 6.64 9.02 2.89
CA ALA A 53 7.48 9.83 1.99
C ALA A 53 8.47 9.00 1.14
N ASP A 54 8.21 7.72 0.93
CA ASP A 54 9.08 6.85 0.12
C ASP A 54 8.88 7.00 -1.39
N LEU A 55 7.81 7.65 -1.83
CA LEU A 55 7.58 7.95 -3.24
C LEU A 55 8.04 9.38 -3.56
N SER A 56 8.59 9.61 -4.75
CA SER A 56 9.03 10.96 -5.14
C SER A 56 7.87 11.96 -5.17
N CYS A 57 6.64 11.56 -5.52
CA CYS A 57 5.45 12.42 -5.43
C CYS A 57 4.99 12.68 -3.97
N TYR A 58 5.53 11.98 -2.99
CA TYR A 58 5.33 12.24 -1.55
C TYR A 58 6.56 12.85 -0.86
N GLY A 59 7.65 13.08 -1.58
CA GLY A 59 8.79 13.88 -1.10
C GLY A 59 10.14 13.15 -1.03
N ARG A 60 10.23 11.88 -1.46
CA ARG A 60 11.51 11.18 -1.56
C ARG A 60 12.45 11.87 -2.55
N GLN A 61 13.69 12.08 -2.17
CA GLN A 61 14.68 12.80 -2.98
C GLN A 61 15.82 11.92 -3.47
N GLU A 62 16.16 10.86 -2.75
CA GLU A 62 17.31 10.01 -3.01
C GLU A 62 17.16 9.15 -4.25
N TYR A 63 15.93 8.85 -4.64
CA TYR A 63 15.58 8.11 -5.86
C TYR A 63 14.25 8.60 -6.44
N GLN A 64 13.88 8.12 -7.62
CA GLN A 64 12.65 8.52 -8.32
C GLN A 64 11.71 7.33 -8.54
N THR A 65 10.40 7.60 -8.49
CA THR A 65 9.33 6.62 -8.75
C THR A 65 8.42 7.08 -9.91
N PRO A 66 8.96 7.17 -11.14
CA PRO A 66 8.30 7.85 -12.25
C PRO A 66 6.98 7.22 -12.69
N ALA A 67 6.80 5.90 -12.52
CA ALA A 67 5.57 5.22 -12.90
C ALA A 67 4.43 5.51 -11.92
N ILE A 68 4.71 5.45 -10.61
CA ILE A 68 3.75 5.79 -9.55
C ILE A 68 3.48 7.30 -9.54
N ASP A 69 4.48 8.14 -9.80
CA ASP A 69 4.30 9.59 -9.96
C ASP A 69 3.38 9.92 -11.14
N ARG A 70 3.49 9.17 -12.24
CA ARG A 70 2.56 9.30 -13.37
C ARG A 70 1.15 8.91 -12.97
N LEU A 71 0.98 7.83 -12.19
CA LEU A 71 -0.33 7.45 -11.65
C LEU A 71 -0.91 8.58 -10.78
N ALA A 72 -0.10 9.21 -9.93
CA ALA A 72 -0.51 10.37 -9.11
C ALA A 72 -0.94 11.56 -9.98
N ARG A 73 -0.20 11.86 -11.05
CA ARG A 73 -0.59 12.93 -12.00
C ARG A 73 -1.86 12.59 -12.79
N GLN A 74 -2.20 11.33 -12.96
CA GLN A 74 -3.42 10.89 -13.65
C GLN A 74 -4.64 10.76 -12.74
N GLY A 75 -4.44 10.85 -11.43
CA GLY A 75 -5.45 10.62 -10.41
C GLY A 75 -5.39 11.60 -9.25
N ILE A 76 -5.83 11.14 -8.09
CA ILE A 76 -5.85 11.88 -6.83
C ILE A 76 -4.87 11.26 -5.84
N ARG A 77 -4.17 12.09 -5.09
CA ARG A 77 -3.28 11.72 -4.00
C ARG A 77 -3.91 12.07 -2.65
N PHE A 78 -3.96 11.12 -1.72
CA PHE A 78 -4.43 11.36 -0.36
C PHE A 78 -3.27 11.66 0.58
N THR A 79 -3.36 12.77 1.30
CA THR A 79 -2.37 13.13 2.34
C THR A 79 -2.76 12.64 3.72
N HIS A 80 -4.00 12.14 3.88
CA HIS A 80 -4.54 11.64 5.13
C HIS A 80 -5.09 10.19 4.97
N ALA A 81 -4.33 9.33 4.30
CA ALA A 81 -4.63 7.91 4.24
C ALA A 81 -3.99 7.16 5.43
N TYR A 82 -4.74 6.27 6.03
CA TYR A 82 -4.34 5.52 7.22
C TYR A 82 -4.41 4.02 7.01
N ALA A 83 -3.39 3.32 7.49
CA ALA A 83 -3.43 1.88 7.68
C ALA A 83 -4.39 1.50 8.81
N ASN A 84 -4.98 0.32 8.76
CA ASN A 84 -5.80 -0.22 9.85
C ASN A 84 -4.97 -0.54 11.10
N SER A 85 -3.68 -0.79 10.94
CA SER A 85 -2.72 -1.05 12.02
C SER A 85 -1.33 -0.60 11.61
N ALA A 86 -0.42 -0.53 12.59
CA ALA A 86 1.00 -0.29 12.34
C ALA A 86 1.77 -1.57 11.96
N VAL A 87 1.07 -2.66 11.59
CA VAL A 87 1.66 -3.94 11.14
C VAL A 87 0.80 -4.63 10.08
N CYS A 88 1.48 -5.47 9.28
CA CYS A 88 0.96 -6.10 8.07
C CYS A 88 -0.28 -6.99 8.29
N THR A 89 -0.23 -8.04 9.12
CA THR A 89 -1.37 -8.96 9.32
C THR A 89 -2.65 -8.22 9.69
N ALA A 90 -2.56 -7.37 10.70
CA ALA A 90 -3.72 -6.66 11.24
C ALA A 90 -4.32 -5.69 10.19
N THR A 91 -3.48 -4.97 9.44
CA THR A 91 -3.98 -4.11 8.34
C THR A 91 -4.61 -4.93 7.23
N ARG A 92 -3.99 -6.04 6.81
CA ARG A 92 -4.52 -6.90 5.73
C ARG A 92 -5.89 -7.49 6.10
N VAL A 93 -6.08 -7.88 7.36
CA VAL A 93 -7.40 -8.29 7.87
C VAL A 93 -8.42 -7.15 7.77
N GLY A 94 -8.05 -5.95 8.22
CA GLY A 94 -8.94 -4.77 8.13
C GLY A 94 -9.33 -4.43 6.69
N LEU A 95 -8.34 -4.39 5.79
CA LEU A 95 -8.51 -4.14 4.36
C LEU A 95 -9.50 -5.13 3.72
N ILE A 96 -9.24 -6.43 3.87
CA ILE A 96 -9.96 -7.45 3.13
C ILE A 96 -11.39 -7.69 3.67
N THR A 97 -11.62 -7.38 4.97
CA THR A 97 -12.93 -7.54 5.62
C THR A 97 -13.76 -6.27 5.67
N GLY A 98 -13.15 -5.09 5.40
CA GLY A 98 -13.81 -3.79 5.54
C GLY A 98 -14.17 -3.45 6.98
N ARG A 99 -13.53 -4.09 7.98
CA ARG A 99 -13.86 -3.98 9.39
C ARG A 99 -12.61 -3.75 10.23
N TYR A 100 -12.80 -3.23 11.43
CA TYR A 100 -11.69 -3.24 12.37
C TYR A 100 -11.20 -4.67 12.60
N GLN A 101 -9.92 -4.91 12.39
CA GLN A 101 -9.25 -6.21 12.55
C GLN A 101 -9.47 -6.81 13.95
N TYR A 102 -9.68 -5.99 14.96
CA TYR A 102 -9.93 -6.41 16.35
C TYR A 102 -11.25 -7.16 16.58
N ARG A 103 -12.06 -7.31 15.53
CA ARG A 103 -13.27 -8.15 15.55
C ARG A 103 -12.98 -9.62 15.27
N LEU A 104 -11.75 -9.95 14.86
CA LEU A 104 -11.32 -11.29 14.48
C LEU A 104 -10.06 -11.70 15.24
N PRO A 105 -9.95 -12.96 15.70
CA PRO A 105 -8.74 -13.44 16.41
C PRO A 105 -7.45 -13.24 15.60
N VAL A 106 -7.46 -13.50 14.29
CA VAL A 106 -6.30 -13.28 13.42
C VAL A 106 -5.87 -11.83 13.35
N GLY A 107 -6.80 -10.89 13.48
CA GLY A 107 -6.51 -9.45 13.50
C GLY A 107 -5.90 -8.96 14.81
N LEU A 108 -5.82 -9.82 15.83
CA LEU A 108 -5.12 -9.59 17.08
C LEU A 108 -3.65 -10.04 17.04
N GLU A 109 -3.26 -10.71 15.97
CA GLU A 109 -1.86 -11.09 15.73
C GLU A 109 -1.07 -9.87 15.20
N GLU A 110 0.00 -9.54 15.88
CA GLU A 110 0.77 -8.30 15.65
C GLU A 110 2.28 -8.58 15.51
N PRO A 111 2.72 -9.14 14.37
CA PRO A 111 2.02 -9.80 13.29
C PRO A 111 1.70 -11.26 13.59
N LEU A 112 1.06 -11.93 12.61
CA LEU A 112 0.82 -13.37 12.67
C LEU A 112 2.17 -14.11 12.62
N GLY A 113 2.43 -14.87 13.69
CA GLY A 113 3.62 -15.71 13.81
C GLY A 113 3.33 -17.19 13.46
N THR A 114 3.79 -18.08 14.31
CA THR A 114 3.68 -19.55 14.15
C THR A 114 2.38 -20.14 14.72
N ARG A 115 1.41 -19.32 15.10
CA ARG A 115 0.16 -19.79 15.71
C ARG A 115 -0.81 -20.25 14.63
N ASP A 116 -1.58 -21.29 14.98
CA ASP A 116 -2.60 -21.86 14.10
C ASP A 116 -3.90 -21.06 14.16
N VAL A 117 -3.82 -19.83 13.67
CA VAL A 117 -4.94 -18.90 13.51
C VAL A 117 -4.92 -18.29 12.11
N GLY A 118 -6.08 -17.95 11.59
CA GLY A 118 -6.19 -17.33 10.27
C GLY A 118 -7.55 -16.68 10.05
N LEU A 119 -7.71 -16.08 8.88
CA LEU A 119 -8.98 -15.51 8.46
C LEU A 119 -9.98 -16.64 8.18
N PRO A 120 -11.11 -16.73 8.94
CA PRO A 120 -12.07 -17.80 8.75
C PRO A 120 -12.66 -17.79 7.34
N PRO A 121 -12.71 -18.94 6.64
CA PRO A 121 -13.30 -19.04 5.29
C PRO A 121 -14.77 -18.60 5.21
N SER A 122 -15.49 -18.66 6.32
CA SER A 122 -16.90 -18.21 6.41
C SER A 122 -17.04 -16.69 6.50
N HIS A 123 -15.95 -15.95 6.79
CA HIS A 123 -16.05 -14.49 6.88
C HIS A 123 -16.04 -13.88 5.48
N PRO A 124 -17.05 -13.03 5.14
CA PRO A 124 -17.07 -12.38 3.84
C PRO A 124 -15.89 -11.43 3.69
N THR A 125 -15.31 -11.39 2.50
CA THR A 125 -14.15 -10.57 2.14
C THR A 125 -14.48 -9.74 0.90
N ILE A 126 -13.65 -8.73 0.62
CA ILE A 126 -13.74 -7.95 -0.61
C ILE A 126 -13.73 -8.86 -1.86
N ALA A 127 -12.90 -9.91 -1.86
CA ALA A 127 -12.82 -10.86 -2.97
C ALA A 127 -14.11 -11.69 -3.08
N SER A 128 -14.59 -12.31 -1.99
CA SER A 128 -15.81 -13.13 -2.03
C SER A 128 -17.05 -12.32 -2.42
N LEU A 129 -17.15 -11.08 -1.94
CA LEU A 129 -18.27 -10.19 -2.24
C LEU A 129 -18.24 -9.67 -3.68
N LEU A 130 -17.06 -9.31 -4.21
CA LEU A 130 -16.90 -8.94 -5.62
C LEU A 130 -17.11 -10.14 -6.55
N ARG A 131 -16.68 -11.34 -6.17
CA ARG A 131 -16.96 -12.56 -6.91
C ARG A 131 -18.47 -12.81 -7.02
N ALA A 132 -19.22 -12.57 -5.94
CA ALA A 132 -20.67 -12.63 -5.97
C ALA A 132 -21.31 -11.57 -6.90
N GLN A 133 -20.61 -10.49 -7.22
CA GLN A 133 -20.98 -9.50 -8.22
C GLN A 133 -20.54 -9.86 -9.66
N GLY A 134 -19.96 -11.05 -9.88
CA GLY A 134 -19.54 -11.53 -11.18
C GLY A 134 -18.11 -11.18 -11.57
N TYR A 135 -17.30 -10.68 -10.64
CA TYR A 135 -15.87 -10.43 -10.87
C TYR A 135 -15.06 -11.72 -10.83
N HIS A 136 -14.03 -11.81 -11.63
CA HIS A 136 -12.94 -12.74 -11.40
C HIS A 136 -11.94 -12.11 -10.44
N THR A 137 -11.57 -12.83 -9.39
CA THR A 137 -10.78 -12.29 -8.28
C THR A 137 -9.44 -12.99 -8.16
N ALA A 138 -8.35 -12.21 -8.11
CA ALA A 138 -7.00 -12.75 -8.00
C ALA A 138 -6.18 -12.02 -6.93
N LEU A 139 -5.32 -12.77 -6.23
CA LEU A 139 -4.29 -12.22 -5.36
C LEU A 139 -2.92 -12.68 -5.84
N PHE A 140 -2.05 -11.72 -6.10
CA PHE A 140 -0.64 -11.93 -6.41
C PHE A 140 0.22 -11.32 -5.31
N GLY A 141 1.07 -12.13 -4.65
CA GLY A 141 1.96 -11.72 -3.59
C GLY A 141 1.58 -12.18 -2.19
N LYS A 142 1.86 -11.33 -1.21
CA LYS A 142 1.78 -11.66 0.22
C LYS A 142 0.35 -11.79 0.73
N TRP A 143 0.06 -12.93 1.37
CA TRP A 143 -1.21 -13.19 2.06
C TRP A 143 -1.20 -12.77 3.54
N HIS A 144 -0.41 -13.42 4.36
CA HIS A 144 -0.17 -13.18 5.80
C HIS A 144 -1.42 -13.18 6.71
N MET A 145 -2.44 -13.97 6.39
CA MET A 145 -3.68 -14.09 7.17
C MET A 145 -4.06 -15.54 7.45
N GLY A 146 -3.07 -16.40 7.71
CA GLY A 146 -3.23 -17.81 8.04
C GLY A 146 -2.85 -18.77 6.90
N SER A 147 -2.67 -20.04 7.23
CA SER A 147 -2.08 -21.06 6.36
C SER A 147 -3.00 -22.25 6.15
N LEU A 148 -2.66 -23.06 5.13
CA LEU A 148 -3.31 -24.36 4.89
C LEU A 148 -3.11 -25.32 6.08
N PRO A 149 -4.05 -26.27 6.27
CA PRO A 149 -5.18 -26.58 5.39
C PRO A 149 -6.41 -25.68 5.60
N ASP A 150 -6.50 -24.94 6.72
CA ASP A 150 -7.74 -24.29 7.15
C ASP A 150 -7.94 -22.89 6.56
N PHE A 151 -6.84 -22.18 6.25
CA PHE A 151 -6.87 -20.78 5.81
C PHE A 151 -6.13 -20.58 4.49
N GLY A 152 -6.43 -19.50 3.79
CA GLY A 152 -5.72 -19.13 2.57
C GLY A 152 -6.54 -18.28 1.61
N PRO A 153 -5.91 -17.72 0.56
CA PRO A 153 -6.59 -16.82 -0.37
C PRO A 153 -7.78 -17.46 -1.07
N LEU A 154 -7.64 -18.68 -1.60
CA LEU A 154 -8.73 -19.37 -2.30
C LEU A 154 -9.91 -19.68 -1.37
N LYS A 155 -9.65 -19.94 -0.09
CA LYS A 155 -10.67 -20.14 0.94
C LYS A 155 -11.35 -18.83 1.36
N SER A 156 -10.72 -17.71 1.07
CA SER A 156 -11.21 -16.35 1.39
C SER A 156 -11.85 -15.64 0.19
N GLY A 157 -12.17 -16.39 -0.88
CA GLY A 157 -12.97 -15.91 -2.00
C GLY A 157 -12.20 -15.46 -3.24
N TYR A 158 -10.87 -15.59 -3.28
CA TYR A 158 -10.11 -15.43 -4.51
C TYR A 158 -10.28 -16.65 -5.41
N ASP A 159 -10.37 -16.43 -6.71
CA ASP A 159 -10.41 -17.49 -7.73
C ASP A 159 -8.98 -17.93 -8.12
N GLU A 160 -8.00 -17.04 -7.98
CA GLU A 160 -6.60 -17.26 -8.32
C GLU A 160 -5.68 -16.69 -7.25
N PHE A 161 -4.61 -17.42 -6.94
CA PHE A 161 -3.56 -16.99 -6.02
C PHE A 161 -2.20 -17.44 -6.52
N TRP A 162 -1.23 -16.54 -6.57
CA TRP A 162 0.18 -16.85 -6.75
C TRP A 162 1.01 -15.95 -5.84
N GLY A 163 1.86 -16.52 -4.97
CA GLY A 163 2.65 -15.73 -4.06
C GLY A 163 3.03 -16.46 -2.78
N ASN A 164 3.40 -15.69 -1.74
CA ASN A 164 3.79 -16.21 -0.43
C ASN A 164 2.65 -16.11 0.60
N ARG A 165 2.65 -17.03 1.57
CA ARG A 165 1.65 -17.06 2.66
C ARG A 165 2.15 -16.47 3.96
N GLY A 166 3.46 -16.41 4.15
CA GLY A 166 4.11 -15.87 5.33
C GLY A 166 4.20 -14.35 5.36
N GLY A 167 4.83 -13.83 6.42
CA GLY A 167 4.98 -12.40 6.67
C GLY A 167 6.07 -11.70 5.88
N GLY A 168 7.03 -12.44 5.36
CA GLY A 168 8.11 -11.99 4.49
C GLY A 168 8.56 -13.15 3.64
N VAL A 169 9.44 -12.93 2.69
CA VAL A 169 10.02 -13.94 1.84
C VAL A 169 11.33 -13.41 1.27
N ASP A 170 12.34 -14.27 1.19
CA ASP A 170 13.57 -13.99 0.47
C ASP A 170 13.27 -13.82 -1.03
N TYR A 171 13.85 -12.78 -1.65
CA TYR A 171 13.45 -12.36 -3.01
C TYR A 171 13.95 -13.25 -4.14
N PHE A 172 14.89 -14.17 -3.87
CA PHE A 172 15.45 -15.09 -4.88
C PHE A 172 15.18 -16.55 -4.55
N THR A 173 15.30 -16.95 -3.28
CA THR A 173 15.04 -18.33 -2.86
C THR A 173 13.58 -18.58 -2.56
N HIS A 174 12.79 -17.53 -2.39
CA HIS A 174 11.36 -17.56 -2.03
C HIS A 174 11.08 -18.36 -0.75
N LYS A 175 12.03 -18.32 0.20
CA LYS A 175 11.93 -19.00 1.49
C LYS A 175 11.63 -18.03 2.62
N ILE A 176 11.02 -18.55 3.68
CA ILE A 176 10.86 -17.89 4.97
C ILE A 176 11.31 -18.83 6.08
N GLY A 177 12.27 -18.41 6.92
CA GLY A 177 12.82 -19.28 7.97
C GLY A 177 13.36 -20.63 7.45
N GLY A 178 13.99 -20.63 6.28
CA GLY A 178 14.52 -21.83 5.61
C GLY A 178 13.47 -22.74 4.98
N GLN A 179 12.19 -22.35 5.00
CA GLN A 179 11.10 -23.13 4.40
C GLN A 179 10.60 -22.45 3.12
N ASP A 180 10.39 -23.26 2.07
CA ASP A 180 9.81 -22.76 0.82
C ASP A 180 8.41 -22.18 1.06
N ASP A 181 8.18 -20.95 0.56
CA ASP A 181 6.91 -20.26 0.72
C ASP A 181 6.43 -19.60 -0.58
N LEU A 182 6.66 -20.26 -1.71
CA LEU A 182 6.08 -19.85 -3.00
C LEU A 182 4.98 -20.85 -3.41
N TRP A 183 3.82 -20.31 -3.77
CA TRP A 183 2.62 -21.08 -4.02
C TRP A 183 1.91 -20.64 -5.30
N ASP A 184 1.39 -21.62 -6.05
CA ASP A 184 0.38 -21.45 -7.09
C ASP A 184 -0.91 -22.12 -6.60
N GLY A 185 -1.92 -21.32 -6.32
CA GLY A 185 -3.10 -21.76 -5.62
C GLY A 185 -2.78 -22.38 -4.26
N GLU A 186 -3.06 -23.67 -4.09
CA GLU A 186 -2.76 -24.44 -2.88
C GLU A 186 -1.53 -25.38 -3.06
N THR A 187 -0.84 -25.28 -4.18
CA THR A 187 0.33 -26.08 -4.52
C THR A 187 1.59 -25.27 -4.27
N LYS A 188 2.53 -25.84 -3.49
CA LYS A 188 3.86 -25.26 -3.31
C LYS A 188 4.67 -25.47 -4.61
N ILE A 189 5.33 -24.42 -5.06
CA ILE A 189 6.11 -24.41 -6.30
C ILE A 189 7.52 -23.87 -6.06
N HIS A 190 8.40 -24.08 -7.05
CA HIS A 190 9.73 -23.48 -7.12
C HIS A 190 9.85 -22.76 -8.44
N GLU A 191 10.29 -21.53 -8.41
CA GLU A 191 10.56 -20.71 -9.59
C GLU A 191 11.86 -19.93 -9.38
N VAL A 192 12.57 -19.61 -10.45
CA VAL A 192 13.83 -18.85 -10.41
C VAL A 192 13.55 -17.45 -10.91
N GLY A 193 13.98 -16.46 -10.15
CA GLY A 193 13.83 -15.04 -10.52
C GLY A 193 13.67 -14.15 -9.30
N TYR A 194 13.76 -12.84 -9.53
CA TYR A 194 13.52 -11.85 -8.49
C TYR A 194 12.02 -11.71 -8.21
N TYR A 195 11.62 -11.90 -6.97
CA TYR A 195 10.22 -12.07 -6.58
C TYR A 195 9.31 -10.93 -7.04
N THR A 196 9.77 -9.67 -6.94
CA THR A 196 9.00 -8.48 -7.37
C THR A 196 8.70 -8.53 -8.88
N GLU A 197 9.62 -9.04 -9.70
CA GLU A 197 9.42 -9.22 -11.15
C GLU A 197 8.41 -10.33 -11.43
N LEU A 198 8.60 -11.50 -10.81
CA LEU A 198 7.72 -12.65 -10.98
C LEU A 198 6.26 -12.32 -10.64
N LEU A 199 6.05 -11.54 -9.59
CA LEU A 199 4.71 -11.07 -9.20
C LEU A 199 4.05 -10.24 -10.31
N ALA A 200 4.79 -9.30 -10.89
CA ALA A 200 4.27 -8.47 -11.97
C ALA A 200 3.99 -9.29 -13.25
N ASP A 201 4.84 -10.26 -13.57
CA ASP A 201 4.64 -11.15 -14.71
C ASP A 201 3.34 -11.94 -14.57
N ARG A 202 3.07 -12.52 -13.39
CA ARG A 202 1.80 -13.23 -13.11
C ARG A 202 0.57 -12.30 -13.20
N ALA A 203 0.70 -11.08 -12.69
CA ALA A 203 -0.37 -10.10 -12.81
C ALA A 203 -0.63 -9.71 -14.27
N ILE A 204 0.41 -9.51 -15.08
CA ILE A 204 0.31 -9.19 -16.50
C ILE A 204 -0.35 -10.34 -17.28
N GLU A 205 0.08 -11.59 -17.07
CA GLU A 205 -0.55 -12.78 -17.66
C GLU A 205 -2.05 -12.86 -17.30
N HIS A 206 -2.39 -12.55 -16.07
CA HIS A 206 -3.80 -12.51 -15.63
C HIS A 206 -4.58 -11.42 -16.38
N LEU A 207 -4.06 -10.19 -16.49
CA LEU A 207 -4.70 -9.10 -17.24
C LEU A 207 -4.98 -9.49 -18.69
N GLU A 208 -4.04 -10.17 -19.34
CA GLU A 208 -4.21 -10.68 -20.72
C GLU A 208 -5.36 -11.69 -20.83
N ARG A 209 -5.41 -12.65 -19.89
CA ARG A 209 -6.51 -13.63 -19.85
C ARG A 209 -7.86 -12.95 -19.59
N ARG A 210 -7.92 -11.91 -18.75
CA ARG A 210 -9.17 -11.18 -18.44
C ARG A 210 -9.63 -10.30 -19.59
N ALA A 211 -8.69 -9.65 -20.28
CA ALA A 211 -8.99 -8.91 -21.52
C ALA A 211 -9.67 -9.80 -22.56
N ALA A 212 -9.12 -11.00 -22.78
CA ALA A 212 -9.69 -11.97 -23.72
C ALA A 212 -11.06 -12.50 -23.27
N ALA A 213 -11.30 -12.65 -21.97
CA ALA A 213 -12.55 -13.15 -21.42
C ALA A 213 -13.68 -12.11 -21.36
N GLY A 214 -13.35 -10.81 -21.36
CA GLY A 214 -14.34 -9.72 -21.26
C GLY A 214 -15.09 -9.67 -19.91
N GLN A 215 -14.61 -10.40 -18.89
CA GLN A 215 -15.17 -10.45 -17.55
C GLN A 215 -14.53 -9.40 -16.66
N PRO A 216 -15.28 -8.64 -15.85
CA PRO A 216 -14.69 -7.70 -14.90
C PRO A 216 -13.80 -8.45 -13.89
N PHE A 217 -12.71 -7.81 -13.47
CA PHE A 217 -11.76 -8.40 -12.54
C PHE A 217 -11.46 -7.51 -11.33
N PHE A 218 -11.07 -8.18 -10.25
CA PHE A 218 -10.42 -7.58 -9.10
C PHE A 218 -9.07 -8.25 -8.89
N VAL A 219 -8.01 -7.52 -9.10
CA VAL A 219 -6.63 -7.93 -8.81
C VAL A 219 -6.16 -7.24 -7.55
N SER A 220 -5.81 -8.04 -6.54
CA SER A 220 -5.14 -7.64 -5.31
C SER A 220 -3.66 -7.94 -5.47
N MET A 221 -2.87 -6.92 -5.85
CA MET A 221 -1.43 -7.01 -6.05
C MET A 221 -0.72 -6.60 -4.77
N HIS A 222 -0.24 -7.56 -3.98
CA HIS A 222 0.40 -7.35 -2.69
C HIS A 222 1.89 -7.62 -2.78
N PHE A 223 2.67 -6.63 -3.22
CA PHE A 223 4.12 -6.72 -3.22
C PHE A 223 4.67 -6.93 -1.80
N THR A 224 5.73 -7.72 -1.67
CA THR A 224 6.51 -7.80 -0.44
C THR A 224 7.52 -6.65 -0.36
N ALA A 225 7.96 -6.11 -1.50
CA ALA A 225 8.85 -4.95 -1.53
C ALA A 225 8.18 -3.67 -0.95
N PRO A 226 8.93 -2.85 -0.20
CA PRO A 226 10.34 -2.97 0.19
C PRO A 226 10.58 -3.61 1.58
N HIS A 227 9.74 -4.54 2.04
CA HIS A 227 9.93 -5.30 3.29
C HIS A 227 11.26 -6.10 3.24
N TRP A 228 11.94 -6.24 4.37
CA TRP A 228 13.13 -7.09 4.47
C TRP A 228 12.83 -8.59 4.17
N PRO A 229 13.88 -9.38 3.79
CA PRO A 229 15.30 -9.01 3.68
C PRO A 229 15.54 -7.93 2.63
N TRP A 230 16.48 -7.02 2.90
CA TRP A 230 16.80 -5.96 1.95
C TRP A 230 17.69 -6.49 0.84
N GLU A 231 17.07 -6.84 -0.26
CA GLU A 231 17.66 -7.41 -1.44
C GLU A 231 17.09 -6.72 -2.68
N GLY A 232 17.91 -5.96 -3.38
CA GLY A 232 17.57 -5.41 -4.68
C GLY A 232 17.67 -6.47 -5.78
N PRO A 233 17.33 -6.13 -7.03
CA PRO A 233 17.30 -7.10 -8.12
C PRO A 233 18.68 -7.71 -8.49
N ASP A 234 19.77 -7.07 -8.05
CA ASP A 234 21.15 -7.52 -8.30
C ASP A 234 21.79 -8.24 -7.09
N ASP A 235 21.06 -8.41 -5.96
CA ASP A 235 21.59 -8.91 -4.68
C ASP A 235 21.44 -10.44 -4.50
N GLN A 236 21.50 -11.22 -5.57
CA GLN A 236 21.40 -12.68 -5.51
C GLN A 236 22.49 -13.33 -4.63
N GLU A 237 23.69 -12.74 -4.57
CA GLU A 237 24.76 -13.23 -3.71
C GLU A 237 24.45 -13.02 -2.21
N GLU A 238 23.77 -11.93 -1.88
CA GLU A 238 23.32 -11.63 -0.51
C GLU A 238 22.23 -12.62 -0.07
N SER A 239 21.24 -12.89 -0.92
CA SER A 239 20.25 -13.94 -0.70
C SER A 239 20.91 -15.29 -0.44
N ALA A 240 21.90 -15.69 -1.26
CA ALA A 240 22.67 -16.91 -1.07
C ALA A 240 23.50 -16.91 0.24
N ARG A 241 23.92 -15.76 0.72
CA ARG A 241 24.57 -15.58 2.04
C ARG A 241 23.59 -15.80 3.17
N LEU A 242 22.40 -15.25 3.07
CA LEU A 242 21.32 -15.34 4.06
C LEU A 242 20.75 -16.77 4.16
N ASP A 243 20.59 -17.47 3.05
CA ASP A 243 20.09 -18.87 3.02
C ASP A 243 21.00 -19.83 3.80
N LYS A 244 22.28 -19.49 3.96
CA LYS A 244 23.24 -20.26 4.79
C LYS A 244 23.15 -19.97 6.28
N LYS A 245 22.50 -18.89 6.69
CA LYS A 245 22.27 -18.52 8.08
C LYS A 245 20.94 -19.11 8.54
N GLU A 246 20.95 -20.31 9.13
CA GLU A 246 19.75 -20.97 9.62
C GLU A 246 18.91 -20.04 10.53
N GLY A 247 17.68 -19.74 10.10
CA GLY A 247 16.63 -19.10 10.90
C GLY A 247 16.72 -17.58 11.07
N LEU A 248 17.77 -16.89 10.54
CA LEU A 248 17.98 -15.44 10.71
C LEU A 248 17.86 -14.64 9.41
N ALA A 249 17.69 -15.30 8.28
CA ALA A 249 17.59 -14.65 6.97
C ALA A 249 16.44 -13.62 6.89
N ILE A 250 15.39 -13.85 7.65
CA ILE A 250 14.18 -13.04 7.61
C ILE A 250 14.37 -11.67 8.27
N ASP A 251 15.22 -11.57 9.29
CA ASP A 251 15.38 -10.33 10.05
C ASP A 251 16.41 -9.38 9.42
N HIS A 252 17.36 -9.90 8.65
CA HIS A 252 18.42 -9.19 7.91
C HIS A 252 18.98 -7.94 8.63
N PHE A 253 19.19 -8.07 9.95
CA PHE A 253 19.59 -6.93 10.80
C PHE A 253 20.98 -6.39 10.49
N ASP A 254 21.84 -7.21 9.90
CA ASP A 254 23.22 -6.88 9.55
C ASP A 254 23.41 -6.49 8.08
N GLY A 255 22.32 -6.37 7.32
CA GLY A 255 22.35 -6.13 5.89
C GLY A 255 21.47 -4.99 5.43
N GLY A 256 21.55 -4.70 4.14
CA GLY A 256 20.87 -3.61 3.50
C GLY A 256 21.49 -2.25 3.83
N ASP A 257 21.25 -1.32 2.94
CA ASP A 257 21.56 0.09 3.07
C ASP A 257 20.55 0.92 2.25
N MET A 258 20.80 2.22 2.14
CA MET A 258 19.94 3.11 1.37
C MET A 258 19.96 2.83 -0.14
N GLU A 259 21.08 2.33 -0.69
CA GLU A 259 21.19 1.99 -2.10
C GLU A 259 20.36 0.73 -2.42
N THR A 260 20.49 -0.29 -1.60
CA THR A 260 19.68 -1.52 -1.69
C THR A 260 18.17 -1.20 -1.57
N TYR A 261 17.79 -0.41 -0.55
CA TYR A 261 16.39 0.00 -0.36
C TYR A 261 15.86 0.79 -1.58
N ALA A 262 16.64 1.73 -2.10
CA ALA A 262 16.32 2.48 -3.30
C ALA A 262 16.16 1.54 -4.52
N GLY A 263 17.02 0.54 -4.65
CA GLY A 263 16.93 -0.51 -5.67
C GLY A 263 15.59 -1.27 -5.60
N MET A 264 15.19 -1.70 -4.42
CA MET A 264 13.90 -2.39 -4.20
C MET A 264 12.70 -1.52 -4.56
N VAL A 265 12.68 -0.25 -4.16
CA VAL A 265 11.55 0.66 -4.45
C VAL A 265 11.51 1.06 -5.91
N THR A 266 12.66 1.32 -6.54
CA THR A 266 12.71 1.66 -7.99
C THR A 266 12.32 0.46 -8.85
N GLU A 267 12.68 -0.75 -8.43
CA GLU A 267 12.24 -1.96 -9.09
C GLU A 267 10.71 -2.17 -8.94
N LEU A 268 10.16 -1.97 -7.75
CA LEU A 268 8.71 -1.98 -7.55
C LEU A 268 8.01 -0.97 -8.47
N ASP A 269 8.51 0.27 -8.54
CA ASP A 269 7.98 1.30 -9.45
C ASP A 269 8.04 0.87 -10.91
N ARG A 270 9.15 0.26 -11.34
CA ARG A 270 9.32 -0.28 -12.69
C ARG A 270 8.26 -1.34 -12.99
N GLN A 271 8.01 -2.25 -12.05
CA GLN A 271 7.01 -3.32 -12.22
C GLN A 271 5.58 -2.76 -12.25
N VAL A 272 5.26 -1.80 -11.40
CA VAL A 272 3.98 -1.06 -11.48
C VAL A 272 3.85 -0.40 -12.86
N GLY A 273 4.91 0.19 -13.37
CA GLY A 273 4.95 0.78 -14.72
C GLY A 273 4.65 -0.22 -15.83
N ARG A 274 5.21 -1.43 -15.76
CA ARG A 274 4.95 -2.53 -16.71
C ARG A 274 3.47 -2.95 -16.69
N MET A 275 2.91 -3.17 -15.51
CA MET A 275 1.49 -3.55 -15.37
C MET A 275 0.56 -2.46 -15.93
N LEU A 276 0.82 -1.18 -15.62
CA LEU A 276 0.00 -0.06 -16.13
C LEU A 276 0.12 0.11 -17.65
N ALA A 277 1.31 -0.10 -18.22
CA ALA A 277 1.51 -0.07 -19.65
C ALA A 277 0.73 -1.20 -20.34
N ARG A 278 0.81 -2.42 -19.78
CA ARG A 278 0.07 -3.57 -20.33
C ARG A 278 -1.43 -3.39 -20.26
N LEU A 279 -1.93 -2.83 -19.15
CA LEU A 279 -3.34 -2.49 -18.98
C LEU A 279 -3.84 -1.54 -20.09
N ALA A 280 -3.02 -0.53 -20.45
CA ALA A 280 -3.33 0.41 -21.52
C ALA A 280 -3.26 -0.26 -22.92
N GLU A 281 -2.24 -1.09 -23.18
CA GLU A 281 -2.11 -1.86 -24.44
C GLU A 281 -3.30 -2.80 -24.68
N LEU A 282 -3.87 -3.34 -23.62
CA LEU A 282 -5.06 -4.20 -23.66
C LEU A 282 -6.36 -3.39 -23.79
N GLY A 283 -6.31 -2.05 -23.79
CA GLY A 283 -7.48 -1.18 -23.86
C GLY A 283 -8.35 -1.22 -22.61
N LEU A 284 -7.78 -1.61 -21.45
CA LEU A 284 -8.51 -1.75 -20.18
C LEU A 284 -8.32 -0.55 -19.25
N ASP A 285 -7.43 0.39 -19.58
CA ASP A 285 -7.00 1.48 -18.71
C ASP A 285 -8.14 2.46 -18.38
N GLN A 286 -9.10 2.68 -19.30
CA GLN A 286 -10.24 3.56 -19.10
C GLN A 286 -11.37 2.91 -18.29
N ASP A 287 -11.40 1.59 -18.20
CA ASP A 287 -12.40 0.82 -17.45
C ASP A 287 -11.82 0.25 -16.13
N THR A 288 -10.59 0.65 -15.75
CA THR A 288 -9.93 0.10 -14.57
C THR A 288 -9.61 1.19 -13.56
N VAL A 289 -10.13 0.99 -12.35
CA VAL A 289 -9.72 1.73 -11.14
C VAL A 289 -8.37 1.19 -10.69
N VAL A 290 -7.38 2.05 -10.57
CA VAL A 290 -6.06 1.71 -10.04
C VAL A 290 -5.86 2.41 -8.71
N VAL A 291 -5.53 1.62 -7.69
CA VAL A 291 -5.12 2.11 -6.36
C VAL A 291 -3.68 1.69 -6.11
N PHE A 292 -2.85 2.62 -5.61
CA PHE A 292 -1.54 2.32 -5.04
C PHE A 292 -1.51 2.77 -3.58
N THR A 293 -1.03 1.92 -2.67
CA THR A 293 -0.94 2.20 -1.24
C THR A 293 0.14 1.34 -0.56
N SER A 294 0.29 1.48 0.77
CA SER A 294 1.09 0.61 1.64
C SER A 294 0.20 -0.05 2.70
N ASP A 295 0.69 -1.11 3.35
CA ASP A 295 -0.06 -1.78 4.41
C ASP A 295 0.15 -1.16 5.80
N ASN A 296 1.31 -0.57 6.07
CA ASN A 296 1.62 0.20 7.29
C ASN A 296 2.73 1.21 7.01
N GLY A 297 3.07 2.01 8.02
CA GLY A 297 4.22 2.90 7.95
C GLY A 297 5.53 2.14 7.78
N GLY A 298 6.52 2.84 7.28
CA GLY A 298 7.78 2.24 6.88
C GLY A 298 8.67 1.77 8.03
N GLU A 299 9.69 1.02 7.67
CA GLU A 299 10.67 0.43 8.54
C GLU A 299 12.05 1.10 8.28
N ARG A 300 13.12 0.54 8.72
CA ARG A 300 14.49 1.02 8.89
C ARG A 300 15.02 2.07 7.88
N PHE A 301 14.94 1.84 6.57
CA PHE A 301 15.45 2.74 5.52
C PHE A 301 14.37 3.61 4.89
N SER A 302 13.15 3.43 5.33
CA SER A 302 11.98 4.14 4.86
C SER A 302 11.96 5.60 5.35
N ASN A 303 11.26 6.45 4.62
CA ASN A 303 11.05 7.84 4.96
C ASN A 303 9.57 8.08 5.34
N THR A 304 9.35 8.45 6.60
CA THR A 304 8.01 8.79 7.10
C THR A 304 7.77 10.30 7.21
N TRP A 305 8.72 11.14 6.75
CA TRP A 305 8.62 12.59 6.85
C TRP A 305 7.30 13.13 6.26
N PRO A 306 6.61 14.10 6.88
CA PRO A 306 7.02 14.87 8.09
C PRO A 306 6.60 14.24 9.42
N PHE A 307 6.24 12.97 9.45
CA PHE A 307 5.65 12.32 10.63
C PHE A 307 6.71 11.68 11.52
N THR A 308 6.41 11.63 12.82
CA THR A 308 7.16 10.86 13.80
C THR A 308 6.64 9.43 13.84
N GLY A 309 7.51 8.47 14.15
CA GLY A 309 7.16 7.06 14.28
C GLY A 309 7.36 6.25 13.00
N LYS A 310 7.21 4.95 13.14
CA LYS A 310 7.46 3.93 12.12
C LYS A 310 6.59 2.70 12.38
N LYS A 311 6.76 1.64 11.61
CA LYS A 311 6.15 0.31 11.83
C LYS A 311 6.16 -0.04 13.32
N THR A 312 5.07 -0.64 13.82
CA THR A 312 4.81 -0.98 15.23
C THR A 312 4.47 0.18 16.16
N GLU A 313 4.39 1.42 15.66
CA GLU A 313 4.08 2.60 16.47
C GLU A 313 2.77 3.26 16.00
N LEU A 314 1.92 3.66 16.96
CA LEU A 314 0.67 4.36 16.65
C LEU A 314 0.82 5.88 16.50
N LEU A 315 2.04 6.37 16.37
CA LEU A 315 2.35 7.71 15.87
C LEU A 315 1.97 7.82 14.39
N GLU A 316 1.87 9.06 13.87
CA GLU A 316 1.45 9.28 12.49
C GLU A 316 2.34 8.53 11.49
N GLY A 317 3.67 8.47 11.70
CA GLY A 317 4.60 7.77 10.79
C GLY A 317 4.42 6.26 10.71
N GLY A 318 3.82 5.63 11.73
CA GLY A 318 3.49 4.21 11.69
C GLY A 318 2.11 3.91 11.08
N LEU A 319 1.23 4.92 11.02
CA LEU A 319 -0.15 4.77 10.57
C LEU A 319 -0.44 5.46 9.23
N ARG A 320 0.20 6.60 8.94
CA ARG A 320 0.04 7.31 7.66
C ARG A 320 0.78 6.59 6.56
N ILE A 321 0.07 6.34 5.47
CA ILE A 321 0.56 5.62 4.29
C ILE A 321 0.31 6.45 3.03
N PRO A 322 1.13 6.29 1.98
CA PRO A 322 0.78 6.86 0.69
C PRO A 322 -0.49 6.19 0.15
N ALA A 323 -1.35 6.96 -0.50
CA ALA A 323 -2.49 6.44 -1.23
C ALA A 323 -2.78 7.29 -2.46
N ILE A 324 -2.77 6.65 -3.62
CA ILE A 324 -3.00 7.25 -4.93
C ILE A 324 -4.12 6.48 -5.61
N VAL A 325 -5.06 7.18 -6.20
CA VAL A 325 -6.19 6.58 -6.92
C VAL A 325 -6.33 7.20 -8.30
N ARG A 326 -6.30 6.39 -9.32
CA ARG A 326 -6.78 6.75 -10.65
C ARG A 326 -8.10 6.03 -10.92
N TRP A 327 -9.17 6.78 -11.04
CA TRP A 327 -10.49 6.27 -11.38
C TRP A 327 -11.02 7.04 -12.59
N PRO A 328 -10.86 6.51 -13.81
CA PRO A 328 -11.32 7.19 -15.01
C PRO A 328 -12.79 7.61 -14.93
N GLY A 329 -13.09 8.84 -15.30
CA GLY A 329 -14.44 9.42 -15.20
C GLY A 329 -14.86 9.88 -13.80
N LEU A 330 -14.10 9.57 -12.74
CA LEU A 330 -14.41 9.98 -11.37
C LEU A 330 -13.35 10.89 -10.74
N THR A 331 -12.07 10.50 -10.75
CA THR A 331 -10.99 11.28 -10.14
C THR A 331 -10.54 12.43 -11.04
N MET A 332 -10.27 13.57 -10.45
CA MET A 332 -9.65 14.70 -11.14
C MET A 332 -8.13 14.51 -11.20
N PRO A 333 -7.52 14.54 -12.39
CA PRO A 333 -6.08 14.41 -12.52
C PRO A 333 -5.28 15.44 -11.72
N ALA A 334 -4.13 15.05 -11.20
CA ALA A 334 -3.20 15.87 -10.42
C ALA A 334 -3.83 16.57 -9.21
N SER A 335 -4.89 15.98 -8.64
CA SER A 335 -5.57 16.52 -7.47
C SER A 335 -5.04 15.91 -6.16
N GLU A 336 -5.37 16.55 -5.04
CA GLU A 336 -5.02 16.13 -3.71
C GLU A 336 -6.24 16.16 -2.79
N SER A 337 -6.33 15.20 -1.87
CA SER A 337 -7.37 15.15 -0.84
C SER A 337 -6.76 15.08 0.55
N THR A 338 -7.29 15.90 1.45
CA THR A 338 -6.99 15.88 2.89
C THR A 338 -8.07 15.13 3.70
N VAL A 339 -9.04 14.53 3.03
CA VAL A 339 -10.10 13.73 3.67
C VAL A 339 -9.47 12.47 4.28
N PRO A 340 -9.68 12.21 5.58
CA PRO A 340 -9.15 11.00 6.21
C PRO A 340 -9.84 9.74 5.68
N ILE A 341 -9.03 8.84 5.10
CA ILE A 341 -9.45 7.50 4.67
C ILE A 341 -8.64 6.44 5.41
N MET A 342 -9.16 5.22 5.45
CA MET A 342 -8.53 4.09 6.12
C MET A 342 -8.58 2.84 5.22
N SER A 343 -7.65 1.91 5.39
CA SER A 343 -7.56 0.72 4.51
C SER A 343 -8.87 -0.08 4.44
N MET A 344 -9.65 -0.14 5.49
CA MET A 344 -10.95 -0.81 5.50
C MET A 344 -12.05 -0.15 4.64
N ASP A 345 -11.81 1.07 4.14
CA ASP A 345 -12.77 1.80 3.30
C ASP A 345 -12.84 1.26 1.86
N TRP A 346 -11.81 0.52 1.43
CA TRP A 346 -11.77 -0.01 0.07
C TRP A 346 -12.86 -1.04 -0.19
N LEU A 347 -13.20 -1.89 0.79
CA LEU A 347 -14.27 -2.89 0.61
C LEU A 347 -15.62 -2.23 0.29
N PRO A 348 -16.20 -1.34 1.13
CA PRO A 348 -17.49 -0.72 0.81
C PRO A 348 -17.42 0.15 -0.45
N THR A 349 -16.27 0.77 -0.75
CA THR A 349 -16.07 1.60 -1.95
C THR A 349 -16.15 0.78 -3.23
N PHE A 350 -15.37 -0.30 -3.33
CA PHE A 350 -15.36 -1.15 -4.52
C PHE A 350 -16.68 -1.89 -4.68
N LEU A 351 -17.25 -2.37 -3.57
CA LEU A 351 -18.51 -3.09 -3.61
C LEU A 351 -19.67 -2.19 -4.08
N ALA A 352 -19.71 -0.94 -3.60
CA ALA A 352 -20.70 0.04 -4.06
C ALA A 352 -20.53 0.39 -5.57
N ALA A 353 -19.27 0.47 -6.04
CA ALA A 353 -18.98 0.67 -7.47
C ALA A 353 -19.38 -0.54 -8.33
N ALA A 354 -19.29 -1.74 -7.76
CA ALA A 354 -19.74 -2.99 -8.41
C ALA A 354 -21.27 -3.20 -8.36
N GLY A 355 -22.02 -2.32 -7.69
CA GLY A 355 -23.47 -2.43 -7.50
C GLY A 355 -23.87 -3.38 -6.37
N GLY A 356 -22.94 -3.70 -5.47
CA GLY A 356 -23.17 -4.53 -4.29
C GLY A 356 -23.23 -3.72 -3.00
N ALA A 357 -23.43 -4.44 -1.88
CA ALA A 357 -23.41 -3.89 -0.52
C ALA A 357 -22.74 -4.88 0.43
N PRO A 358 -22.13 -4.39 1.54
CA PRO A 358 -21.61 -5.29 2.58
C PRO A 358 -22.67 -6.25 3.11
N ASP A 359 -22.23 -7.43 3.55
CA ASP A 359 -23.11 -8.42 4.17
C ASP A 359 -23.71 -7.85 5.48
N PRO A 360 -25.04 -7.80 5.64
CA PRO A 360 -25.67 -7.27 6.86
C PRO A 360 -25.28 -8.00 8.15
N ALA A 361 -24.91 -9.28 8.07
CA ALA A 361 -24.40 -10.05 9.22
C ALA A 361 -22.97 -9.65 9.61
N TYR A 362 -22.25 -8.99 8.70
CA TYR A 362 -20.88 -8.51 8.88
C TYR A 362 -20.78 -7.02 8.48
N PRO A 363 -21.46 -6.10 9.17
CA PRO A 363 -21.49 -4.69 8.78
C PRO A 363 -20.10 -4.11 8.69
N SER A 364 -19.84 -3.33 7.63
CA SER A 364 -18.56 -2.64 7.43
C SER A 364 -18.36 -1.56 8.49
N ASP A 365 -17.14 -1.46 9.04
CA ASP A 365 -16.68 -0.30 9.80
C ASP A 365 -16.10 0.79 8.87
N GLY A 366 -15.68 0.39 7.66
CA GLY A 366 -15.28 1.30 6.59
C GLY A 366 -16.48 1.98 5.92
N VAL A 367 -16.20 3.05 5.18
CA VAL A 367 -17.20 3.84 4.45
C VAL A 367 -16.86 3.90 2.96
N ASP A 368 -17.86 4.15 2.12
CA ASP A 368 -17.66 4.46 0.71
C ASP A 368 -17.02 5.83 0.55
N ILE A 369 -15.82 5.87 -0.03
CA ILE A 369 -15.02 7.10 -0.18
C ILE A 369 -15.16 7.76 -1.56
N ARG A 370 -16.09 7.33 -2.43
CA ARG A 370 -16.23 7.90 -3.78
C ARG A 370 -16.48 9.41 -3.77
N ALA A 371 -17.17 9.94 -2.75
CA ALA A 371 -17.32 11.38 -2.61
C ALA A 371 -15.96 12.10 -2.41
N ALA A 372 -15.06 11.53 -1.61
CA ALA A 372 -13.71 12.09 -1.42
C ALA A 372 -12.86 12.05 -2.71
N LEU A 373 -13.11 11.09 -3.59
CA LEU A 373 -12.44 10.99 -4.90
C LEU A 373 -12.88 12.08 -5.88
N THR A 374 -14.02 12.71 -5.64
CA THR A 374 -14.55 13.82 -6.44
C THR A 374 -14.37 15.19 -5.78
N GLY A 375 -13.54 15.25 -4.72
CA GLY A 375 -13.25 16.51 -4.02
C GLY A 375 -14.30 16.94 -2.99
N HIS A 376 -15.22 16.05 -2.60
CA HIS A 376 -16.22 16.34 -1.57
C HIS A 376 -15.76 15.77 -0.22
N ASP A 377 -16.14 16.43 0.86
CA ASP A 377 -15.90 15.95 2.19
C ASP A 377 -16.75 14.70 2.51
N LEU A 378 -16.20 13.84 3.36
CA LEU A 378 -16.96 12.78 4.01
C LEU A 378 -17.47 13.27 5.38
N PRO A 379 -18.56 12.72 5.90
CA PRO A 379 -18.96 12.96 7.29
C PRO A 379 -17.80 12.68 8.24
N GLU A 380 -17.55 13.59 9.17
CA GLU A 380 -16.52 13.41 10.18
C GLU A 380 -16.78 12.15 10.98
N ARG A 381 -15.80 11.26 11.04
CA ARG A 381 -15.87 10.00 11.78
C ARG A 381 -14.64 9.79 12.66
N PRO A 382 -14.79 9.08 13.79
CA PRO A 382 -13.63 8.66 14.58
C PRO A 382 -12.89 7.51 13.89
N LEU A 383 -11.55 7.52 13.99
CA LEU A 383 -10.67 6.42 13.60
C LEU A 383 -9.95 5.93 14.85
N PHE A 384 -9.84 4.61 15.03
CA PHE A 384 -9.31 4.02 16.25
C PHE A 384 -8.24 2.98 15.96
N TRP A 385 -7.23 2.92 16.82
CA TRP A 385 -6.15 1.93 16.78
C TRP A 385 -5.77 1.52 18.19
N ARG A 386 -5.32 0.29 18.34
CA ARG A 386 -4.60 -0.20 19.51
C ARG A 386 -3.48 -1.14 19.05
N PHE A 387 -2.43 -1.27 19.83
CA PHE A 387 -1.30 -2.12 19.56
C PHE A 387 -0.75 -2.65 20.88
N LYS A 388 -0.48 -3.96 20.98
CA LYS A 388 -0.12 -4.60 22.26
C LYS A 388 1.24 -4.14 22.77
N ASN A 389 2.24 -4.07 21.88
CA ASN A 389 3.57 -3.61 22.27
C ASN A 389 3.48 -2.17 22.82
N LYS A 390 4.06 -1.94 23.99
CA LYS A 390 4.01 -0.67 24.72
C LYS A 390 2.57 -0.20 25.02
N ASP A 391 1.58 -1.09 25.09
CA ASP A 391 0.16 -0.80 25.37
C ASP A 391 -0.35 0.45 24.66
N GLN A 392 -0.16 0.51 23.35
CA GLN A 392 -0.48 1.69 22.56
C GLN A 392 -1.97 1.79 22.24
N LYS A 393 -2.50 3.00 22.29
CA LYS A 393 -3.89 3.33 21.99
C LYS A 393 -3.95 4.65 21.24
N ALA A 394 -4.68 4.71 20.13
CA ALA A 394 -4.86 5.96 19.40
C ALA A 394 -6.32 6.12 18.94
N HIS A 395 -6.78 7.37 18.96
CA HIS A 395 -8.07 7.78 18.45
C HIS A 395 -7.92 9.12 17.73
N ARG A 396 -8.29 9.17 16.45
CA ARG A 396 -8.33 10.39 15.66
C ARG A 396 -9.77 10.79 15.37
N ARG A 397 -10.09 12.09 15.55
CA ARG A 397 -11.32 12.71 15.09
C ARG A 397 -11.04 14.13 14.58
N GLY A 398 -11.36 14.38 13.32
CA GLY A 398 -10.98 15.63 12.66
C GLY A 398 -9.45 15.81 12.69
N LYS A 399 -8.98 16.93 13.21
CA LYS A 399 -7.56 17.24 13.39
C LYS A 399 -6.95 16.73 14.70
N TRP A 400 -7.76 16.24 15.62
CA TRP A 400 -7.33 15.84 16.95
C TRP A 400 -7.02 14.35 17.03
N LYS A 401 -5.93 14.03 17.73
CA LYS A 401 -5.52 12.66 18.03
C LYS A 401 -5.19 12.49 19.49
N TYR A 402 -5.94 11.60 20.16
CA TYR A 402 -5.58 11.01 21.44
C TYR A 402 -4.58 9.89 21.19
N LEU A 403 -3.52 9.84 21.99
CA LEU A 403 -2.50 8.80 21.95
C LEU A 403 -2.14 8.39 23.38
N SER A 404 -1.97 7.09 23.63
CA SER A 404 -1.44 6.53 24.87
C SER A 404 -0.35 5.52 24.54
N ILE A 405 0.81 5.61 25.20
CA ILE A 405 1.94 4.67 25.07
C ILE A 405 2.45 4.36 26.47
N ASN A 406 2.46 3.11 26.89
CA ASN A 406 2.86 2.67 28.25
C ASN A 406 2.16 3.49 29.37
N GLY A 407 0.88 3.84 29.17
CA GLY A 407 0.12 4.65 30.10
C GLY A 407 0.40 6.15 30.08
N ASN A 408 1.39 6.62 29.31
CA ASN A 408 1.60 8.04 29.07
C ASN A 408 0.59 8.54 28.03
N GLU A 409 -0.14 9.61 28.34
CA GLU A 409 -1.26 10.06 27.54
C GLU A 409 -1.03 11.45 26.94
N PHE A 410 -1.45 11.61 25.69
CA PHE A 410 -1.23 12.80 24.87
C PHE A 410 -2.49 13.17 24.10
N LEU A 411 -2.57 14.45 23.73
CA LEU A 411 -3.52 14.98 22.76
C LEU A 411 -2.78 15.89 21.78
N PHE A 412 -2.87 15.57 20.48
CA PHE A 412 -2.21 16.33 19.42
C PHE A 412 -3.21 16.93 18.43
N ASP A 413 -2.85 18.07 17.85
CA ASP A 413 -3.44 18.60 16.62
C ASP A 413 -2.56 18.14 15.46
N VAL A 414 -2.85 16.96 14.89
CA VAL A 414 -1.98 16.31 13.87
C VAL A 414 -1.98 17.01 12.50
N VAL A 415 -2.77 18.06 12.34
CA VAL A 415 -2.73 18.91 11.15
C VAL A 415 -1.73 20.06 11.35
N ALA A 416 -1.78 20.73 12.51
CA ALA A 416 -0.87 21.82 12.84
C ALA A 416 0.50 21.32 13.36
N ASP A 417 0.54 20.12 13.93
CA ASP A 417 1.73 19.48 14.50
C ASP A 417 1.85 18.03 14.01
N PRO A 418 2.24 17.82 12.76
CA PRO A 418 2.38 16.49 12.18
C PRO A 418 3.48 15.64 12.85
N LEU A 419 4.39 16.27 13.60
CA LEU A 419 5.45 15.60 14.34
C LEU A 419 4.99 15.11 15.74
N GLU A 420 3.76 15.42 16.16
CA GLU A 420 3.19 14.98 17.44
C GLU A 420 4.06 15.37 18.65
N ARG A 421 4.58 16.62 18.68
CA ARG A 421 5.47 17.13 19.72
C ARG A 421 4.77 18.00 20.76
N GLY A 422 3.66 18.65 20.38
CA GLY A 422 2.94 19.62 21.20
C GLY A 422 1.77 19.00 21.94
N ASN A 423 1.99 18.34 23.09
CA ASN A 423 0.89 17.79 23.90
C ASN A 423 -0.07 18.87 24.35
N ARG A 424 -1.35 18.77 23.95
CA ARG A 424 -2.42 19.74 24.23
C ARG A 424 -3.36 19.31 25.34
N LYS A 425 -3.16 18.16 25.99
CA LYS A 425 -4.12 17.59 26.97
C LYS A 425 -4.51 18.56 28.09
N ASP A 426 -3.55 19.35 28.60
CA ASP A 426 -3.79 20.30 29.69
C ASP A 426 -4.41 21.63 29.21
N ARG A 427 -4.31 21.94 27.90
CA ARG A 427 -4.95 23.11 27.28
C ARG A 427 -6.35 22.81 26.75
N GLU A 428 -6.65 21.55 26.46
CA GLU A 428 -7.91 21.06 25.90
C GLU A 428 -8.47 19.91 26.79
N PRO A 429 -8.63 20.07 28.09
CA PRO A 429 -8.89 18.95 29.02
C PRO A 429 -10.23 18.26 28.76
N GLN A 430 -11.28 19.01 28.37
CA GLN A 430 -12.58 18.42 28.03
C GLN A 430 -12.47 17.55 26.75
N ARG A 431 -11.83 18.04 25.69
CA ARG A 431 -11.59 17.31 24.47
C ARG A 431 -10.79 16.04 24.71
N PHE A 432 -9.73 16.13 25.50
CA PHE A 432 -8.92 14.99 25.92
C PHE A 432 -9.78 13.93 26.61
N ALA A 433 -10.60 14.32 27.57
CA ALA A 433 -11.50 13.42 28.30
C ALA A 433 -12.52 12.77 27.37
N ASP A 434 -13.14 13.55 26.47
CA ASP A 434 -14.13 13.04 25.49
C ASP A 434 -13.50 12.04 24.53
N MET A 435 -12.31 12.30 23.99
CA MET A 435 -11.61 11.41 23.08
C MET A 435 -11.16 10.12 23.77
N LYS A 436 -10.69 10.20 25.01
CA LYS A 436 -10.34 9.03 25.81
C LYS A 436 -11.58 8.18 26.12
N ALA A 437 -12.70 8.79 26.47
CA ALA A 437 -13.97 8.10 26.72
C ALA A 437 -14.50 7.43 25.44
N ALA A 438 -14.41 8.10 24.28
CA ALA A 438 -14.81 7.55 22.99
C ALA A 438 -13.94 6.33 22.61
N PHE A 439 -12.63 6.39 22.84
CA PHE A 439 -11.75 5.23 22.67
C PHE A 439 -12.16 4.06 23.56
N ALA A 440 -12.41 4.30 24.84
CA ALA A 440 -12.81 3.27 25.80
C ALA A 440 -14.13 2.59 25.38
N ALA A 441 -15.12 3.38 24.95
CA ALA A 441 -16.41 2.90 24.47
C ALA A 441 -16.26 2.02 23.21
N TRP A 442 -15.48 2.48 22.23
CA TRP A 442 -15.18 1.68 21.03
C TRP A 442 -14.43 0.38 21.38
N ASN A 443 -13.38 0.48 22.21
CA ASN A 443 -12.56 -0.67 22.59
C ASN A 443 -13.35 -1.76 23.32
N ALA A 444 -14.37 -1.39 24.10
CA ALA A 444 -15.26 -2.34 24.76
C ALA A 444 -16.11 -3.18 23.79
N THR A 445 -16.23 -2.77 22.52
CA THR A 445 -16.94 -3.52 21.47
C THR A 445 -16.02 -4.45 20.66
N MET A 446 -14.73 -4.44 20.93
CA MET A 446 -13.71 -5.24 20.27
C MET A 446 -13.32 -6.46 21.11
N LEU A 447 -12.73 -7.47 20.48
CA LEU A 447 -12.15 -8.60 21.20
C LEU A 447 -11.03 -8.11 22.13
N SER A 448 -10.91 -8.71 23.31
CA SER A 448 -9.78 -8.44 24.20
C SER A 448 -8.47 -8.90 23.58
N ASN A 449 -7.37 -8.21 23.89
CA ASN A 449 -6.05 -8.67 23.44
C ASN A 449 -5.71 -10.00 24.12
N PRO A 450 -5.21 -11.01 23.36
CA PRO A 450 -4.71 -12.23 23.96
C PRO A 450 -3.43 -11.93 24.76
N ASN A 451 -3.18 -12.72 25.80
CA ASN A 451 -1.91 -12.73 26.53
C ASN A 451 -0.78 -13.35 25.70
N ALA A 452 -0.60 -12.89 24.48
CA ALA A 452 0.49 -13.31 23.60
C ALA A 452 1.52 -12.18 23.51
N PRO A 453 2.81 -12.53 23.45
CA PRO A 453 3.82 -11.51 23.23
C PRO A 453 3.53 -10.79 21.91
N SER A 454 3.68 -9.48 21.92
CA SER A 454 3.76 -8.67 20.72
C SER A 454 5.23 -8.44 20.44
N TYR A 455 5.62 -8.58 19.19
CA TYR A 455 7.00 -8.39 18.79
C TYR A 455 7.20 -6.91 18.43
N GLY A 456 8.14 -6.24 19.12
CA GLY A 456 8.82 -5.11 18.54
C GLY A 456 9.85 -5.67 17.55
N PHE A 457 9.76 -5.30 16.29
CA PHE A 457 10.66 -5.80 15.24
C PHE A 457 12.06 -5.22 15.29
N THR A 458 12.29 -4.26 16.17
CA THR A 458 13.58 -3.60 16.21
C THR A 458 14.36 -4.14 17.39
N PRO A 459 15.42 -4.92 17.14
CA PRO A 459 16.26 -5.39 18.22
C PRO A 459 16.98 -4.21 18.88
N ASP A 460 17.10 -4.25 20.18
CA ASP A 460 17.85 -3.32 21.04
C ASP A 460 19.35 -3.19 20.66
N LYS A 461 19.78 -3.87 19.58
CA LYS A 461 21.18 -3.99 19.15
C LYS A 461 21.57 -3.09 17.97
N LEU A 462 20.60 -2.39 17.35
CA LEU A 462 20.92 -1.46 16.28
C LEU A 462 21.29 -0.10 16.83
N ALA A 463 22.33 0.53 16.28
CA ALA A 463 22.86 1.79 16.77
C ALA A 463 21.84 2.93 16.75
N ASP A 464 20.90 2.91 15.80
CA ASP A 464 19.81 3.86 15.64
C ASP A 464 18.67 3.68 16.67
N HIS A 465 18.76 2.66 17.54
CA HIS A 465 17.83 2.38 18.62
C HIS A 465 18.41 2.60 20.03
N PHE A 466 19.70 2.84 20.13
CA PHE A 466 20.33 3.16 21.43
C PHE A 466 19.82 4.51 21.95
N GLY A 467 19.16 4.48 23.09
CA GLY A 467 18.67 5.69 23.79
C GLY A 467 17.20 6.05 23.54
N ILE A 468 16.45 5.26 22.81
CA ILE A 468 15.01 5.47 22.62
C ILE A 468 14.16 4.74 23.67
N ASP A 469 14.71 3.73 24.33
CA ASP A 469 14.03 2.89 25.35
C ASP A 469 14.35 3.26 26.80
N SER A 470 14.52 4.55 27.11
CA SER A 470 14.65 5.01 28.51
C SER A 470 13.35 5.64 29.01
#